data_1395701ac77ccc814750484058c9afe7
#
_entry.id   1395701ac77ccc814750484058c9afe7
#
_cell.length_a   1.000
_cell.length_b   1.000
_cell.length_c   1.000
_cell.angle_alpha   90.00
_cell.angle_beta   90.00
_cell.angle_gamma   90.00
#
_symmetry.space_group_name_H-M   'P 1'
#
loop_
_entity.id
_entity.type
_entity.pdbx_description
1 polymer ?
#
loop_
_entity_poly.entity_id
_entity_poly.type
_entity_poly.pdbx_seq_one_letter_code
_entity_poly.pdbx_strand_id
1 'polypeptide(L)'
;MILLAVLGDFLHGLVFFSLGITVVFLHRRSHRVSLMRQLTWLSGFAISEALSAWLAMFAGLVPAIGGVASLVLPVLLAVAYTFLLGFGLQTTMSEASFQTRARSLFVTLCGLWLVPYAIAVASVRPNWAELLIAGSVVRYLLALPGGVLAAIGLWRRGHRSLDAAVRRRVRPYQRITAAAMMLFAVLNVFAAQQGLVLSAIPMSLPVILVVWIRVAAGGAMTYGLVKSLTTIEVEIERWVEGVERLQTLVDDRERIGRELHDGIIQSIYAAGLLLEGIVPVIPVNPERAQSQLGRVMDNLNDTIRDIRRYIFDLRSDMVDEELPDGIEHLLRDFRVNTLLETEFEFSGEVRPINSIMRRRHVFQIVREALTNTAKHARARWVSVQLEYSQDSLELMISDDGIGMEQLLVSKGYGLRNIRERARLLGGALRVESAPGEGVTYHLTVPYM
;
A
#
# COMPACT_ATOMS: atom_id res chain seq x y z
N MET A 1 3.68 -10.49 48.09
CA MET A 1 2.31 -10.35 47.52
C MET A 1 1.99 -8.93 47.13
N ILE A 2 2.14 -7.93 48.02
CA ILE A 2 1.91 -6.50 47.74
C ILE A 2 2.76 -6.00 46.57
N LEU A 3 4.06 -6.32 46.52
CA LEU A 3 4.95 -5.91 45.43
C LEU A 3 4.48 -6.45 44.06
N LEU A 4 3.98 -7.68 43.98
CA LEU A 4 3.47 -8.29 42.76
C LEU A 4 2.17 -7.62 42.26
N ALA A 5 1.32 -7.16 43.18
CA ALA A 5 0.11 -6.42 42.83
C ALA A 5 0.45 -5.02 42.31
N VAL A 6 1.31 -4.28 43.00
CA VAL A 6 1.80 -2.95 42.60
C VAL A 6 2.49 -3.02 41.24
N LEU A 7 3.35 -4.02 41.01
CA LEU A 7 4.00 -4.23 39.72
C LEU A 7 2.97 -4.57 38.63
N GLY A 8 1.95 -5.37 38.96
CA GLY A 8 0.87 -5.71 38.05
C GLY A 8 0.07 -4.47 37.61
N ASP A 9 -0.33 -3.61 38.55
CA ASP A 9 -1.06 -2.38 38.26
C ASP A 9 -0.21 -1.37 37.47
N PHE A 10 1.08 -1.28 37.77
CA PHE A 10 2.03 -0.46 37.00
C PHE A 10 2.14 -0.93 35.57
N LEU A 11 2.36 -2.23 35.35
CA LEU A 11 2.47 -2.81 34.01
C LEU A 11 1.15 -2.74 33.25
N HIS A 12 0.00 -2.90 33.93
CA HIS A 12 -1.30 -2.70 33.34
C HIS A 12 -1.44 -1.28 32.77
N GLY A 13 -1.13 -0.26 33.59
CA GLY A 13 -1.12 1.12 33.16
C GLY A 13 -0.17 1.37 31.97
N LEU A 14 1.05 0.81 32.04
CA LEU A 14 2.06 0.98 30.98
C LEU A 14 1.62 0.38 29.65
N VAL A 15 1.02 -0.80 29.65
CA VAL A 15 0.50 -1.49 28.43
C VAL A 15 -0.62 -0.67 27.79
N PHE A 16 -1.57 -0.19 28.58
CA PHE A 16 -2.67 0.62 28.06
C PHE A 16 -2.22 2.01 27.63
N PHE A 17 -1.28 2.62 28.34
CA PHE A 17 -0.68 3.89 27.93
C PHE A 17 0.05 3.76 26.59
N SER A 18 0.87 2.71 26.42
CA SER A 18 1.56 2.44 25.17
C SER A 18 0.58 2.20 24.00
N LEU A 19 -0.52 1.47 24.25
CA LEU A 19 -1.59 1.29 23.28
C LEU A 19 -2.18 2.65 22.86
N GLY A 20 -2.56 3.47 23.83
CA GLY A 20 -3.18 4.78 23.58
C GLY A 20 -2.27 5.70 22.76
N ILE A 21 -1.01 5.83 23.15
CA ILE A 21 -0.02 6.65 22.43
C ILE A 21 0.24 6.11 21.02
N THR A 22 0.44 4.81 20.88
CA THR A 22 0.67 4.20 19.56
C THR A 22 -0.49 4.49 18.61
N VAL A 23 -1.73 4.38 19.08
CA VAL A 23 -2.91 4.70 18.28
C VAL A 23 -2.95 6.19 17.91
N VAL A 24 -2.60 7.11 18.80
CA VAL A 24 -2.52 8.55 18.50
C VAL A 24 -1.47 8.85 17.44
N PHE A 25 -0.27 8.23 17.54
CA PHE A 25 0.79 8.43 16.54
C PHE A 25 0.40 7.90 15.17
N LEU A 26 -0.19 6.70 15.10
CA LEU A 26 -0.69 6.13 13.84
C LEU A 26 -1.81 6.98 13.23
N HIS A 27 -2.70 7.54 14.07
CA HIS A 27 -3.74 8.45 13.60
C HIS A 27 -3.17 9.72 12.94
N ARG A 28 -2.11 10.31 13.49
CA ARG A 28 -1.47 11.51 12.92
C ARG A 28 -0.78 11.25 11.59
N ARG A 29 -0.24 10.07 11.37
CA ARG A 29 0.47 9.71 10.14
C ARG A 29 -0.46 9.44 8.95
N SER A 30 -1.66 8.96 9.19
CA SER A 30 -2.53 8.41 8.13
C SER A 30 -3.92 9.06 8.11
N HIS A 31 -4.00 10.37 7.79
CA HIS A 31 -5.26 11.13 7.68
C HIS A 31 -6.25 10.63 6.61
N ARG A 32 -5.86 9.67 5.75
CA ARG A 32 -6.61 9.28 4.55
C ARG A 32 -7.60 8.13 4.73
N VAL A 33 -7.68 7.49 5.91
CA VAL A 33 -8.51 6.28 6.09
C VAL A 33 -9.60 6.50 7.12
N SER A 34 -10.86 6.21 6.76
CA SER A 34 -12.04 6.29 7.66
C SER A 34 -11.89 5.44 8.94
N LEU A 35 -11.06 4.41 8.88
CA LEU A 35 -10.69 3.55 10.00
C LEU A 35 -10.07 4.33 11.17
N MET A 36 -9.30 5.38 10.87
CA MET A 36 -8.56 6.16 11.87
C MET A 36 -9.50 6.92 12.83
N ARG A 37 -10.70 7.28 12.38
CA ARG A 37 -11.70 7.96 13.24
C ARG A 37 -12.24 7.04 14.33
N GLN A 38 -12.28 5.72 14.06
CA GLN A 38 -12.70 4.72 15.04
C GLN A 38 -11.66 4.53 16.14
N LEU A 39 -10.39 4.67 15.82
CA LEU A 39 -9.28 4.49 16.75
C LEU A 39 -9.20 5.60 17.80
N THR A 40 -9.78 6.78 17.56
CA THR A 40 -9.82 7.88 18.55
C THR A 40 -10.53 7.45 19.85
N TRP A 41 -11.61 6.67 19.72
CA TRP A 41 -12.33 6.13 20.88
C TRP A 41 -11.46 5.12 21.65
N LEU A 42 -10.73 4.29 20.93
CA LEU A 42 -9.86 3.30 21.54
C LEU A 42 -8.65 3.94 22.26
N SER A 43 -8.09 5.03 21.71
CA SER A 43 -7.02 5.78 22.39
C SER A 43 -7.52 6.47 23.66
N GLY A 44 -8.72 7.05 23.61
CA GLY A 44 -9.37 7.64 24.79
C GLY A 44 -9.58 6.60 25.90
N PHE A 45 -10.09 5.41 25.55
CA PHE A 45 -10.21 4.29 26.46
C PHE A 45 -8.85 3.91 27.07
N ALA A 46 -7.85 3.68 26.23
CA ALA A 46 -6.57 3.17 26.67
C ALA A 46 -5.82 4.15 27.61
N ILE A 47 -5.84 5.45 27.29
CA ILE A 47 -5.21 6.47 28.13
C ILE A 47 -5.94 6.60 29.48
N SER A 48 -7.28 6.64 29.46
CA SER A 48 -8.06 6.77 30.69
C SER A 48 -7.94 5.54 31.59
N GLU A 49 -7.88 4.32 31.00
CA GLU A 49 -7.64 3.07 31.75
C GLU A 49 -6.25 3.05 32.38
N ALA A 50 -5.22 3.51 31.64
CA ALA A 50 -3.87 3.63 32.17
C ALA A 50 -3.79 4.58 33.37
N LEU A 51 -4.42 5.76 33.27
CA LEU A 51 -4.49 6.74 34.35
C LEU A 51 -5.22 6.18 35.60
N SER A 52 -6.31 5.44 35.36
CA SER A 52 -7.06 4.82 36.46
C SER A 52 -6.25 3.73 37.17
N ALA A 53 -5.49 2.92 36.43
CA ALA A 53 -4.64 1.90 37.01
C ALA A 53 -3.49 2.51 37.87
N TRP A 54 -2.84 3.54 37.34
CA TRP A 54 -1.79 4.23 38.10
C TRP A 54 -2.33 4.98 39.31
N LEU A 55 -3.48 5.63 39.19
CA LEU A 55 -4.12 6.28 40.36
C LEU A 55 -4.47 5.25 41.46
N ALA A 56 -5.01 4.10 41.08
CA ALA A 56 -5.31 3.02 42.02
C ALA A 56 -4.03 2.48 42.70
N MET A 57 -2.96 2.28 41.91
CA MET A 57 -1.66 1.89 42.44
C MET A 57 -1.11 2.91 43.45
N PHE A 58 -1.10 4.21 43.11
CA PHE A 58 -0.59 5.26 44.01
C PHE A 58 -1.46 5.40 45.25
N ALA A 59 -2.78 5.26 45.16
CA ALA A 59 -3.66 5.28 46.33
C ALA A 59 -3.39 4.12 47.30
N GLY A 60 -2.98 2.97 46.78
CA GLY A 60 -2.56 1.83 47.60
C GLY A 60 -1.20 2.02 48.28
N LEU A 61 -0.29 2.81 47.69
CA LEU A 61 1.05 3.09 48.26
C LEU A 61 1.06 4.28 49.21
N VAL A 62 0.21 5.29 48.95
CA VAL A 62 0.21 6.55 49.73
C VAL A 62 -1.19 6.78 50.32
N PRO A 63 -1.43 6.40 51.59
CA PRO A 63 -2.76 6.51 52.21
C PRO A 63 -3.35 7.93 52.20
N ALA A 64 -2.52 8.97 52.21
CA ALA A 64 -2.95 10.36 52.17
C ALA A 64 -3.72 10.71 50.87
N ILE A 65 -3.51 9.98 49.76
CA ILE A 65 -4.17 10.18 48.47
C ILE A 65 -5.47 9.37 48.39
N GLY A 66 -5.70 8.43 49.30
CA GLY A 66 -6.85 7.51 49.25
C GLY A 66 -8.19 8.20 49.20
N GLY A 67 -8.39 9.31 49.91
CA GLY A 67 -9.60 10.09 49.89
C GLY A 67 -9.89 10.75 48.52
N VAL A 68 -8.87 11.33 47.91
CA VAL A 68 -8.99 11.92 46.57
C VAL A 68 -9.17 10.82 45.50
N ALA A 69 -8.41 9.74 45.62
CA ALA A 69 -8.49 8.63 44.69
C ALA A 69 -9.86 7.97 44.68
N SER A 70 -10.52 7.83 45.82
CA SER A 70 -11.88 7.28 45.93
C SER A 70 -12.93 8.12 45.18
N LEU A 71 -12.71 9.43 45.04
CA LEU A 71 -13.58 10.33 44.29
C LEU A 71 -13.25 10.34 42.79
N VAL A 72 -11.97 10.30 42.42
CA VAL A 72 -11.53 10.47 41.04
C VAL A 72 -11.56 9.15 40.27
N LEU A 73 -11.25 8.04 40.89
CA LEU A 73 -11.15 6.74 40.22
C LEU A 73 -12.44 6.28 39.52
N PRO A 74 -13.64 6.37 40.17
CA PRO A 74 -14.90 6.01 39.47
C PRO A 74 -15.17 6.88 38.28
N VAL A 75 -14.79 8.16 38.29
CA VAL A 75 -14.95 9.06 37.14
C VAL A 75 -14.04 8.66 35.99
N LEU A 76 -12.75 8.39 36.26
CA LEU A 76 -11.81 7.93 35.25
C LEU A 76 -12.25 6.62 34.61
N LEU A 77 -12.74 5.67 35.40
CA LEU A 77 -13.29 4.39 34.91
C LEU A 77 -14.53 4.60 34.06
N ALA A 78 -15.44 5.50 34.46
CA ALA A 78 -16.62 5.80 33.65
C ALA A 78 -16.26 6.41 32.31
N VAL A 79 -15.31 7.34 32.29
CA VAL A 79 -14.78 7.94 31.05
C VAL A 79 -14.14 6.86 30.18
N ALA A 80 -13.26 6.02 30.74
CA ALA A 80 -12.61 4.94 30.01
C ALA A 80 -13.62 4.01 29.35
N TYR A 81 -14.58 3.49 30.11
CA TYR A 81 -15.53 2.51 29.59
C TYR A 81 -16.60 3.13 28.68
N THR A 82 -16.88 4.41 28.81
CA THR A 82 -17.70 5.13 27.82
C THR A 82 -16.98 5.21 26.47
N PHE A 83 -15.67 5.46 26.47
CA PHE A 83 -14.87 5.38 25.25
C PHE A 83 -14.83 3.95 24.67
N LEU A 84 -14.71 2.93 25.51
CA LEU A 84 -14.75 1.53 25.08
C LEU A 84 -16.10 1.16 24.45
N LEU A 85 -17.21 1.59 25.07
CA LEU A 85 -18.54 1.38 24.53
C LEU A 85 -18.74 2.12 23.20
N GLY A 86 -18.26 3.38 23.10
CA GLY A 86 -18.25 4.14 21.85
C GLY A 86 -17.49 3.41 20.73
N PHE A 87 -16.32 2.87 21.02
CA PHE A 87 -15.56 2.04 20.10
C PHE A 87 -16.33 0.78 19.69
N GLY A 88 -16.92 0.06 20.65
CA GLY A 88 -17.73 -1.12 20.39
C GLY A 88 -18.95 -0.85 19.51
N LEU A 89 -19.68 0.21 19.79
CA LEU A 89 -20.83 0.63 18.97
C LEU A 89 -20.38 1.01 17.55
N GLN A 90 -19.31 1.78 17.42
CA GLN A 90 -18.79 2.20 16.12
C GLN A 90 -18.29 1.04 15.28
N THR A 91 -17.68 0.03 15.89
CA THR A 91 -17.24 -1.19 15.18
C THR A 91 -18.41 -2.10 14.78
N THR A 92 -19.59 -1.98 15.39
CA THR A 92 -20.78 -2.81 15.10
C THR A 92 -21.82 -2.11 14.22
N MET A 93 -21.93 -0.79 14.26
CA MET A 93 -22.93 0.00 13.51
C MET A 93 -22.37 0.55 12.20
N SER A 94 -23.26 0.88 11.23
CA SER A 94 -22.85 1.62 10.03
C SER A 94 -22.47 3.07 10.37
N GLU A 95 -21.58 3.66 9.59
CA GLU A 95 -21.05 5.02 9.85
C GLU A 95 -22.15 6.10 9.91
N ALA A 96 -23.14 6.02 9.01
CA ALA A 96 -24.29 6.95 8.99
C ALA A 96 -25.18 6.83 10.25
N SER A 97 -25.41 5.60 10.74
CA SER A 97 -26.22 5.35 11.94
C SER A 97 -25.48 5.75 13.21
N PHE A 98 -24.16 5.67 13.20
CA PHE A 98 -23.34 6.02 14.36
C PHE A 98 -23.29 7.54 14.58
N GLN A 99 -23.06 8.33 13.54
CA GLN A 99 -22.94 9.79 13.67
C GLN A 99 -24.18 10.47 14.25
N THR A 100 -25.37 9.97 13.93
CA THR A 100 -26.64 10.55 14.43
C THR A 100 -27.02 10.07 15.83
N ARG A 101 -26.73 8.81 16.15
CA ARG A 101 -27.16 8.18 17.43
C ARG A 101 -26.09 8.14 18.51
N ALA A 102 -24.81 8.10 18.13
CA ALA A 102 -23.74 7.96 19.10
C ALA A 102 -23.57 9.17 20.00
N ARG A 103 -23.76 10.40 19.48
CA ARG A 103 -23.69 11.61 20.30
C ARG A 103 -24.77 11.63 21.39
N SER A 104 -26.00 11.32 21.02
CA SER A 104 -27.10 11.29 21.98
C SER A 104 -26.90 10.16 23.00
N LEU A 105 -26.49 8.96 22.53
CA LEU A 105 -26.23 7.83 23.41
C LEU A 105 -25.08 8.11 24.37
N PHE A 106 -23.98 8.71 23.90
CA PHE A 106 -22.84 9.12 24.72
C PHE A 106 -23.25 10.11 25.80
N VAL A 107 -23.94 11.18 25.44
CA VAL A 107 -24.41 12.19 26.41
C VAL A 107 -25.40 11.59 27.40
N THR A 108 -26.31 10.73 26.93
CA THR A 108 -27.31 10.07 27.81
C THR A 108 -26.62 9.11 28.81
N LEU A 109 -25.64 8.27 28.36
CA LEU A 109 -24.92 7.34 29.23
C LEU A 109 -24.01 8.07 30.23
N CYS A 110 -23.31 9.11 29.80
CA CYS A 110 -22.56 9.98 30.69
C CYS A 110 -23.46 10.65 31.72
N GLY A 111 -24.57 11.20 31.31
CA GLY A 111 -25.54 11.86 32.20
C GLY A 111 -26.18 10.89 33.19
N LEU A 112 -26.60 9.71 32.74
CA LEU A 112 -27.20 8.65 33.55
C LEU A 112 -26.33 8.20 34.72
N TRP A 113 -25.00 8.23 34.52
CA TRP A 113 -24.04 7.86 35.54
C TRP A 113 -23.52 9.07 36.34
N LEU A 114 -23.18 10.18 35.65
CA LEU A 114 -22.55 11.36 36.28
C LEU A 114 -23.50 12.06 37.25
N VAL A 115 -24.81 12.14 36.94
CA VAL A 115 -25.80 12.82 37.79
C VAL A 115 -25.98 12.08 39.13
N PRO A 116 -26.25 10.75 39.19
CA PRO A 116 -26.35 10.06 40.48
C PRO A 116 -25.02 10.10 41.27
N TYR A 117 -23.90 10.03 40.55
CA TYR A 117 -22.56 10.12 41.18
C TYR A 117 -22.34 11.51 41.81
N ALA A 118 -22.66 12.59 41.09
CA ALA A 118 -22.54 13.94 41.63
C ALA A 118 -23.44 14.18 42.84
N ILE A 119 -24.66 13.62 42.83
CA ILE A 119 -25.61 13.67 43.99
C ILE A 119 -25.00 12.91 45.17
N ALA A 120 -24.43 11.73 44.96
CA ALA A 120 -23.81 10.94 46.03
C ALA A 120 -22.61 11.67 46.66
N VAL A 121 -21.78 12.34 45.84
CA VAL A 121 -20.62 13.12 46.29
C VAL A 121 -21.06 14.39 47.02
N ALA A 122 -22.14 15.05 46.60
CA ALA A 122 -22.67 16.27 47.19
C ALA A 122 -23.45 16.01 48.50
N SER A 123 -23.77 14.77 48.83
CA SER A 123 -24.43 14.42 50.09
C SER A 123 -23.56 14.78 51.30
N VAL A 124 -24.18 15.24 52.38
CA VAL A 124 -23.51 15.79 53.59
C VAL A 124 -22.59 14.77 54.28
N ARG A 125 -22.79 13.50 54.03
CA ARG A 125 -21.92 12.37 54.49
C ARG A 125 -21.76 11.39 53.34
N PRO A 126 -20.75 11.58 52.49
CA PRO A 126 -20.49 10.63 51.42
C PRO A 126 -20.19 9.26 51.99
N ASN A 127 -21.03 8.30 51.68
CA ASN A 127 -20.81 6.93 52.12
C ASN A 127 -19.77 6.32 51.12
N TRP A 128 -18.54 6.07 51.63
CA TRP A 128 -17.47 5.51 50.79
C TRP A 128 -17.85 4.17 50.15
N ALA A 129 -18.71 3.38 50.78
CA ALA A 129 -19.23 2.15 50.23
C ALA A 129 -20.10 2.41 48.97
N GLU A 130 -20.88 3.45 48.93
CA GLU A 130 -21.68 3.82 47.78
C GLU A 130 -20.83 4.28 46.57
N LEU A 131 -19.73 5.00 46.83
CA LEU A 131 -18.80 5.42 45.79
C LEU A 131 -18.01 4.21 45.23
N LEU A 132 -17.66 3.23 46.03
CA LEU A 132 -17.07 1.97 45.57
C LEU A 132 -18.07 1.15 44.74
N ILE A 133 -19.34 1.09 45.16
CA ILE A 133 -20.42 0.46 44.42
C ILE A 133 -20.59 1.14 43.07
N ALA A 134 -20.56 2.48 43.00
CA ALA A 134 -20.66 3.23 41.74
C ALA A 134 -19.57 2.83 40.72
N GLY A 135 -18.31 2.66 41.20
CA GLY A 135 -17.21 2.16 40.36
C GLY A 135 -17.44 0.73 39.83
N SER A 136 -18.06 -0.12 40.66
CA SER A 136 -18.43 -1.49 40.24
C SER A 136 -19.58 -1.49 39.23
N VAL A 137 -20.61 -0.68 39.43
CA VAL A 137 -21.75 -0.53 38.49
C VAL A 137 -21.29 -0.10 37.10
N VAL A 138 -20.33 0.83 37.02
CA VAL A 138 -19.75 1.29 35.75
C VAL A 138 -19.11 0.13 34.97
N ARG A 139 -18.41 -0.78 35.64
CA ARG A 139 -17.81 -1.95 34.98
C ARG A 139 -18.83 -2.89 34.40
N TYR A 140 -19.95 -3.12 35.08
CA TYR A 140 -21.03 -3.96 34.56
C TYR A 140 -21.79 -3.30 33.41
N LEU A 141 -22.15 -2.01 33.54
CA LEU A 141 -23.00 -1.31 32.59
C LEU A 141 -22.26 -0.84 31.33
N LEU A 142 -20.98 -0.49 31.44
CA LEU A 142 -20.23 0.10 30.33
C LEU A 142 -19.09 -0.78 29.82
N ALA A 143 -18.26 -1.33 30.74
CA ALA A 143 -17.08 -2.10 30.32
C ALA A 143 -17.46 -3.41 29.65
N LEU A 144 -18.38 -4.19 30.25
CA LEU A 144 -18.79 -5.47 29.69
C LEU A 144 -19.45 -5.33 28.32
N PRO A 145 -20.53 -4.50 28.15
CA PRO A 145 -21.13 -4.35 26.83
C PRO A 145 -20.17 -3.72 25.81
N GLY A 146 -19.38 -2.73 26.23
CA GLY A 146 -18.40 -2.08 25.35
C GLY A 146 -17.35 -3.04 24.82
N GLY A 147 -16.75 -3.85 25.69
CA GLY A 147 -15.75 -4.84 25.31
C GLY A 147 -16.32 -5.95 24.45
N VAL A 148 -17.52 -6.46 24.79
CA VAL A 148 -18.22 -7.48 23.98
C VAL A 148 -18.57 -6.96 22.59
N LEU A 149 -19.13 -5.76 22.48
CA LEU A 149 -19.45 -5.15 21.19
C LEU A 149 -18.19 -4.88 20.37
N ALA A 150 -17.12 -4.39 20.99
CA ALA A 150 -15.83 -4.20 20.32
C ALA A 150 -15.27 -5.52 19.78
N ALA A 151 -15.30 -6.58 20.58
CA ALA A 151 -14.86 -7.90 20.18
C ALA A 151 -15.69 -8.46 19.02
N ILE A 152 -17.03 -8.39 19.08
CA ILE A 152 -17.94 -8.81 18.01
C ILE A 152 -17.70 -7.98 16.74
N GLY A 153 -17.53 -6.65 16.88
CA GLY A 153 -17.26 -5.75 15.76
C GLY A 153 -15.98 -6.11 15.01
N LEU A 154 -14.88 -6.31 15.74
CA LEU A 154 -13.59 -6.74 15.17
C LEU A 154 -13.66 -8.15 14.56
N TRP A 155 -14.41 -9.06 15.17
CA TRP A 155 -14.57 -10.44 14.67
C TRP A 155 -15.38 -10.51 13.37
N ARG A 156 -16.53 -9.81 13.31
CA ARG A 156 -17.50 -9.92 12.20
C ARG A 156 -17.18 -9.01 11.03
N ARG A 157 -16.75 -7.77 11.29
CA ARG A 157 -16.61 -6.74 10.24
C ARG A 157 -15.23 -6.63 9.66
N GLY A 158 -14.20 -7.31 10.23
CA GLY A 158 -12.80 -7.26 9.76
C GLY A 158 -12.66 -6.69 8.34
N HIS A 159 -12.76 -5.37 8.20
CA HIS A 159 -12.59 -4.57 6.98
C HIS A 159 -13.24 -5.15 5.71
N ARG A 160 -14.56 -5.08 5.62
CA ARG A 160 -15.30 -5.46 4.40
C ARG A 160 -14.86 -4.67 3.16
N SER A 161 -14.28 -3.49 3.36
CA SER A 161 -13.75 -2.62 2.29
C SER A 161 -12.33 -2.97 1.83
N LEU A 162 -11.61 -3.88 2.51
CA LEU A 162 -10.26 -4.28 2.12
C LEU A 162 -10.31 -5.42 1.09
N ASP A 163 -9.32 -5.42 0.19
CA ASP A 163 -9.11 -6.52 -0.73
C ASP A 163 -8.98 -7.87 -0.01
N ALA A 164 -9.39 -8.96 -0.68
CA ALA A 164 -9.41 -10.30 -0.10
C ALA A 164 -8.02 -10.76 0.39
N ALA A 165 -6.96 -10.37 -0.31
CA ALA A 165 -5.58 -10.70 0.05
C ALA A 165 -5.14 -10.00 1.34
N VAL A 166 -5.39 -8.68 1.47
CA VAL A 166 -5.09 -7.88 2.65
C VAL A 166 -5.88 -8.39 3.85
N ARG A 167 -7.17 -8.64 3.66
CA ARG A 167 -8.06 -9.20 4.69
C ARG A 167 -7.54 -10.51 5.25
N ARG A 168 -7.03 -11.41 4.42
CA ARG A 168 -6.46 -12.70 4.85
C ARG A 168 -5.26 -12.52 5.76
N ARG A 169 -4.38 -11.53 5.48
CA ARG A 169 -3.19 -11.22 6.28
C ARG A 169 -3.53 -10.54 7.61
N VAL A 170 -4.52 -9.67 7.64
CA VAL A 170 -4.90 -8.86 8.83
C VAL A 170 -5.79 -9.65 9.79
N ARG A 171 -6.62 -10.56 9.30
CA ARG A 171 -7.61 -11.32 10.06
C ARG A 171 -7.09 -12.04 11.31
N PRO A 172 -5.91 -12.71 11.32
CA PRO A 172 -5.41 -13.36 12.54
C PRO A 172 -5.16 -12.34 13.66
N TYR A 173 -4.58 -11.20 13.37
CA TYR A 173 -4.29 -10.15 14.35
C TYR A 173 -5.57 -9.52 14.91
N GLN A 174 -6.57 -9.30 14.07
CA GLN A 174 -7.88 -8.81 14.52
C GLN A 174 -8.59 -9.82 15.43
N ARG A 175 -8.47 -11.12 15.17
CA ARG A 175 -8.99 -12.16 16.05
C ARG A 175 -8.30 -12.20 17.40
N ILE A 176 -6.98 -12.01 17.44
CA ILE A 176 -6.23 -11.88 18.68
C ILE A 176 -6.73 -10.67 19.47
N THR A 177 -6.87 -9.51 18.85
CA THR A 177 -7.39 -8.30 19.51
C THR A 177 -8.82 -8.51 20.01
N ALA A 178 -9.70 -9.13 19.22
CA ALA A 178 -11.08 -9.42 19.60
C ALA A 178 -11.17 -10.38 20.80
N ALA A 179 -10.39 -11.45 20.78
CA ALA A 179 -10.34 -12.42 21.89
C ALA A 179 -9.79 -11.77 23.17
N ALA A 180 -8.75 -10.96 23.05
CA ALA A 180 -8.16 -10.22 24.17
C ALA A 180 -9.13 -9.18 24.75
N MET A 181 -9.89 -8.47 23.92
CA MET A 181 -10.95 -7.55 24.37
C MET A 181 -12.09 -8.27 25.08
N MET A 182 -12.52 -9.41 24.56
CA MET A 182 -13.53 -10.23 25.22
C MET A 182 -13.06 -10.71 26.59
N LEU A 183 -11.83 -11.23 26.67
CA LEU A 183 -11.23 -11.66 27.93
C LEU A 183 -11.13 -10.49 28.91
N PHE A 184 -10.65 -9.33 28.46
CA PHE A 184 -10.56 -8.13 29.28
C PHE A 184 -11.93 -7.69 29.81
N ALA A 185 -12.99 -7.71 29.00
CA ALA A 185 -14.35 -7.36 29.39
C ALA A 185 -14.87 -8.29 30.49
N VAL A 186 -14.66 -9.58 30.36
CA VAL A 186 -15.07 -10.58 31.35
C VAL A 186 -14.26 -10.41 32.65
N LEU A 187 -12.95 -10.21 32.59
CA LEU A 187 -12.12 -10.02 33.78
C LEU A 187 -12.47 -8.75 34.55
N ASN A 188 -12.97 -7.70 33.90
CA ASN A 188 -13.47 -6.49 34.58
C ASN A 188 -14.70 -6.76 35.44
N VAL A 189 -15.53 -7.73 35.09
CA VAL A 189 -16.65 -8.17 35.94
C VAL A 189 -16.15 -8.76 37.24
N PHE A 190 -15.14 -9.64 37.17
CA PHE A 190 -14.52 -10.22 38.40
C PHE A 190 -13.80 -9.18 39.23
N ALA A 191 -13.11 -8.22 38.63
CA ALA A 191 -12.46 -7.11 39.32
C ALA A 191 -13.48 -6.19 40.02
N ALA A 192 -14.71 -6.06 39.50
CA ALA A 192 -15.77 -5.30 40.16
C ALA A 192 -16.25 -5.96 41.47
N GLN A 193 -16.35 -7.29 41.49
CA GLN A 193 -16.71 -8.01 42.73
C GLN A 193 -15.67 -7.87 43.81
N GLN A 194 -14.38 -7.79 43.46
CA GLN A 194 -13.30 -7.61 44.41
C GLN A 194 -13.29 -6.23 45.07
N GLY A 195 -13.66 -5.17 44.35
CA GLY A 195 -13.80 -3.81 44.89
C GLY A 195 -14.86 -3.71 45.99
N LEU A 196 -15.92 -4.52 45.89
CA LEU A 196 -16.98 -4.61 46.91
C LEU A 196 -16.56 -5.40 48.20
N VAL A 197 -15.58 -6.28 48.08
CA VAL A 197 -15.19 -7.23 49.13
C VAL A 197 -13.81 -6.90 49.71
N LEU A 198 -13.02 -6.01 49.11
CA LEU A 198 -11.61 -5.76 49.42
C LEU A 198 -11.39 -5.09 50.81
N SER A 199 -12.43 -4.59 51.47
CA SER A 199 -12.32 -4.15 52.86
C SER A 199 -12.21 -5.29 53.87
N ALA A 200 -12.43 -6.56 53.45
CA ALA A 200 -12.52 -7.71 54.36
C ALA A 200 -11.70 -8.95 53.94
N ILE A 201 -11.08 -8.99 52.77
CA ILE A 201 -10.34 -10.19 52.32
C ILE A 201 -8.85 -9.88 52.16
N PRO A 202 -7.96 -10.67 52.79
CA PRO A 202 -6.53 -10.55 52.52
C PRO A 202 -6.24 -10.84 51.07
N MET A 203 -5.27 -10.14 50.47
CA MET A 203 -4.81 -10.29 49.09
C MET A 203 -4.57 -11.77 48.77
N SER A 204 -5.55 -12.42 48.19
CA SER A 204 -5.51 -13.84 47.85
C SER A 204 -4.83 -14.05 46.47
N LEU A 205 -4.22 -15.21 46.29
CA LEU A 205 -3.57 -15.61 45.04
C LEU A 205 -4.45 -15.39 43.78
N PRO A 206 -5.79 -15.66 43.84
CA PRO A 206 -6.70 -15.37 42.69
C PRO A 206 -6.75 -13.90 42.27
N VAL A 207 -6.65 -12.95 43.20
CA VAL A 207 -6.68 -11.51 42.89
C VAL A 207 -5.46 -11.11 42.06
N ILE A 208 -4.28 -11.55 42.50
CA ILE A 208 -3.02 -11.28 41.80
C ILE A 208 -3.07 -11.91 40.40
N LEU A 209 -3.57 -13.12 40.26
CA LEU A 209 -3.71 -13.81 38.98
C LEU A 209 -4.59 -13.03 38.02
N VAL A 210 -5.74 -12.49 38.45
CA VAL A 210 -6.63 -11.67 37.62
C VAL A 210 -5.92 -10.42 37.07
N VAL A 211 -5.12 -9.73 37.91
CA VAL A 211 -4.35 -8.56 37.47
C VAL A 211 -3.35 -8.95 36.39
N TRP A 212 -2.60 -10.03 36.56
CA TRP A 212 -1.62 -10.47 35.58
C TRP A 212 -2.27 -10.95 34.26
N ILE A 213 -3.43 -11.62 34.32
CA ILE A 213 -4.18 -12.00 33.11
C ILE A 213 -4.70 -10.73 32.40
N ARG A 214 -5.11 -9.69 33.11
CA ARG A 214 -5.50 -8.39 32.50
C ARG A 214 -4.31 -7.72 31.81
N VAL A 215 -3.11 -7.75 32.40
CA VAL A 215 -1.88 -7.26 31.77
C VAL A 215 -1.60 -8.03 30.47
N ALA A 216 -1.68 -9.36 30.51
CA ALA A 216 -1.47 -10.20 29.35
C ALA A 216 -2.53 -9.94 28.24
N ALA A 217 -3.80 -9.79 28.62
CA ALA A 217 -4.88 -9.44 27.70
C ALA A 217 -4.65 -8.07 27.04
N GLY A 218 -4.26 -7.05 27.82
CA GLY A 218 -3.87 -5.74 27.32
C GLY A 218 -2.70 -5.81 26.33
N GLY A 219 -1.66 -6.59 26.66
CA GLY A 219 -0.50 -6.83 25.81
C GLY A 219 -0.89 -7.50 24.48
N ALA A 220 -1.73 -8.54 24.53
CA ALA A 220 -2.24 -9.22 23.34
C ALA A 220 -3.12 -8.29 22.47
N MET A 221 -3.93 -7.44 23.10
CA MET A 221 -4.74 -6.43 22.42
C MET A 221 -3.86 -5.42 21.71
N THR A 222 -2.83 -4.89 22.37
CA THR A 222 -1.86 -3.96 21.81
C THR A 222 -1.10 -4.58 20.64
N TYR A 223 -0.56 -5.78 20.81
CA TYR A 223 0.15 -6.50 19.76
C TYR A 223 -0.73 -6.74 18.52
N GLY A 224 -1.92 -7.30 18.72
CA GLY A 224 -2.82 -7.62 17.62
C GLY A 224 -3.29 -6.38 16.86
N LEU A 225 -3.58 -5.28 17.58
CA LEU A 225 -3.97 -4.02 16.96
C LEU A 225 -2.81 -3.39 16.16
N VAL A 226 -1.63 -3.26 16.77
CA VAL A 226 -0.45 -2.67 16.12
C VAL A 226 -0.08 -3.44 14.88
N LYS A 227 -0.02 -4.78 14.96
CA LYS A 227 0.26 -5.63 13.78
C LYS A 227 -0.79 -5.53 12.71
N SER A 228 -2.08 -5.44 13.08
CA SER A 228 -3.18 -5.21 12.14
C SER A 228 -3.00 -3.89 11.39
N LEU A 229 -2.72 -2.80 12.10
CA LEU A 229 -2.57 -1.46 11.53
C LEU A 229 -1.33 -1.33 10.66
N THR A 230 -0.17 -1.82 11.13
CA THR A 230 1.08 -1.78 10.33
C THR A 230 0.96 -2.62 9.05
N THR A 231 0.25 -3.74 9.09
CA THR A 231 0.00 -4.55 7.88
C THR A 231 -0.87 -3.80 6.87
N ILE A 232 -1.89 -3.09 7.34
CA ILE A 232 -2.75 -2.27 6.47
C ILE A 232 -1.97 -1.10 5.89
N GLU A 233 -1.15 -0.41 6.69
CA GLU A 233 -0.34 0.74 6.26
C GLU A 233 0.61 0.35 5.11
N VAL A 234 1.38 -0.72 5.27
CA VAL A 234 2.30 -1.23 4.23
C VAL A 234 1.56 -1.57 2.94
N GLU A 235 0.35 -2.12 3.02
CA GLU A 235 -0.41 -2.50 1.83
C GLU A 235 -1.02 -1.28 1.13
N ILE A 236 -1.42 -0.26 1.88
CA ILE A 236 -1.88 1.02 1.32
C ILE A 236 -0.73 1.74 0.61
N GLU A 237 0.47 1.78 1.21
CA GLU A 237 1.64 2.37 0.57
C GLU A 237 1.95 1.70 -0.76
N ARG A 238 1.96 0.36 -0.82
CA ARG A 238 2.15 -0.40 -2.06
C ARG A 238 1.08 -0.09 -3.11
N TRP A 239 -0.17 0.05 -2.68
CA TRP A 239 -1.26 0.39 -3.58
C TRP A 239 -1.11 1.81 -4.14
N VAL A 240 -0.74 2.79 -3.31
CA VAL A 240 -0.48 4.19 -3.72
C VAL A 240 0.68 4.23 -4.72
N GLU A 241 1.81 3.56 -4.42
CA GLU A 241 2.93 3.47 -5.36
C GLU A 241 2.52 2.85 -6.71
N GLY A 242 1.66 1.82 -6.67
CA GLY A 242 1.12 1.20 -7.88
C GLY A 242 0.27 2.16 -8.72
N VAL A 243 -0.59 2.94 -8.06
CA VAL A 243 -1.43 3.96 -8.72
C VAL A 243 -0.59 5.09 -9.31
N GLU A 244 0.40 5.59 -8.57
CA GLU A 244 1.31 6.64 -9.07
C GLU A 244 2.09 6.18 -10.30
N ARG A 245 2.56 4.93 -10.32
CA ARG A 245 3.21 4.35 -11.51
C ARG A 245 2.27 4.27 -12.70
N LEU A 246 1.01 3.86 -12.47
CA LEU A 246 0.01 3.81 -13.54
C LEU A 246 -0.33 5.21 -14.07
N GLN A 247 -0.46 6.20 -13.19
CA GLN A 247 -0.69 7.59 -13.59
C GLN A 247 0.47 8.12 -14.44
N THR A 248 1.71 7.90 -14.02
CA THR A 248 2.88 8.31 -14.80
C THR A 248 2.88 7.69 -16.21
N LEU A 249 2.50 6.42 -16.34
CA LEU A 249 2.39 5.76 -17.65
C LEU A 249 1.28 6.35 -18.52
N VAL A 250 0.15 6.73 -17.92
CA VAL A 250 -0.97 7.37 -18.66
C VAL A 250 -0.56 8.76 -19.11
N ASP A 251 0.05 9.57 -18.22
CA ASP A 251 0.49 10.92 -18.54
C ASP A 251 1.58 10.93 -19.63
N ASP A 252 2.52 9.99 -19.59
CA ASP A 252 3.52 9.81 -20.63
C ASP A 252 2.87 9.43 -21.96
N ARG A 253 1.87 8.56 -21.95
CA ARG A 253 1.12 8.16 -23.15
C ARG A 253 0.34 9.31 -23.75
N GLU A 254 -0.30 10.14 -22.93
CA GLU A 254 -1.00 11.34 -23.39
C GLU A 254 -0.03 12.40 -23.93
N ARG A 255 1.11 12.60 -23.29
CA ARG A 255 2.15 13.52 -23.75
C ARG A 255 2.69 13.10 -25.12
N ILE A 256 3.05 11.82 -25.25
CA ILE A 256 3.52 11.24 -26.50
C ILE A 256 2.45 11.39 -27.58
N GLY A 257 1.18 11.11 -27.27
CA GLY A 257 0.06 11.26 -28.20
C GLY A 257 -0.10 12.71 -28.72
N ARG A 258 0.07 13.71 -27.84
CA ARG A 258 0.01 15.13 -28.25
C ARG A 258 1.22 15.54 -29.08
N GLU A 259 2.43 15.20 -28.68
CA GLU A 259 3.66 15.49 -29.43
C GLU A 259 3.60 14.90 -30.85
N LEU A 260 3.03 13.70 -30.98
CA LEU A 260 2.81 13.03 -32.27
C LEU A 260 1.80 13.76 -33.13
N HIS A 261 0.64 14.04 -32.57
CA HIS A 261 -0.44 14.72 -33.29
C HIS A 261 0.03 16.06 -33.79
N ASP A 262 0.74 16.83 -32.98
CA ASP A 262 1.25 18.15 -33.37
C ASP A 262 2.36 18.03 -34.45
N GLY A 263 3.28 17.08 -34.31
CA GLY A 263 4.34 16.83 -35.29
C GLY A 263 3.80 16.36 -36.64
N ILE A 264 2.80 15.45 -36.62
CA ILE A 264 2.14 14.94 -37.86
C ILE A 264 1.37 16.05 -38.55
N ILE A 265 0.56 16.82 -37.81
CA ILE A 265 -0.22 17.92 -38.37
C ILE A 265 0.71 18.97 -39.00
N GLN A 266 1.77 19.34 -38.32
CA GLN A 266 2.75 20.31 -38.81
C GLN A 266 3.44 19.82 -40.08
N SER A 267 3.81 18.54 -40.17
CA SER A 267 4.44 17.96 -41.37
C SER A 267 3.50 17.91 -42.54
N ILE A 268 2.23 17.49 -42.34
CA ILE A 268 1.22 17.46 -43.39
C ILE A 268 0.88 18.88 -43.88
N TYR A 269 0.74 19.82 -42.94
CA TYR A 269 0.46 21.23 -43.27
C TYR A 269 1.61 21.86 -44.05
N ALA A 270 2.86 21.63 -43.65
CA ALA A 270 4.04 22.09 -44.36
C ALA A 270 4.13 21.49 -45.77
N ALA A 271 3.82 20.20 -45.93
CA ALA A 271 3.74 19.56 -47.27
C ALA A 271 2.67 20.20 -48.16
N GLY A 272 1.50 20.52 -47.59
CA GLY A 272 0.43 21.23 -48.30
C GLY A 272 0.88 22.60 -48.82
N LEU A 273 1.49 23.41 -47.96
CA LEU A 273 2.02 24.73 -48.34
C LEU A 273 3.12 24.65 -49.42
N LEU A 274 4.01 23.65 -49.30
CA LEU A 274 5.04 23.42 -50.32
C LEU A 274 4.41 23.04 -51.65
N LEU A 275 3.38 22.20 -51.68
CA LEU A 275 2.65 21.82 -52.89
C LEU A 275 1.96 23.03 -53.53
N GLU A 276 1.29 23.88 -52.75
CA GLU A 276 0.68 25.12 -53.25
C GLU A 276 1.73 26.06 -53.89
N GLY A 277 2.93 26.14 -53.28
CA GLY A 277 4.05 26.93 -53.80
C GLY A 277 4.65 26.36 -55.12
N ILE A 278 4.49 25.06 -55.40
CA ILE A 278 5.04 24.39 -56.58
C ILE A 278 4.13 24.62 -57.80
N VAL A 279 2.81 24.69 -57.61
CA VAL A 279 1.83 24.82 -58.69
C VAL A 279 2.18 25.95 -59.70
N PRO A 280 2.52 27.20 -59.29
CA PRO A 280 2.88 28.26 -60.21
C PRO A 280 4.27 28.07 -60.86
N VAL A 281 5.11 27.21 -60.32
CA VAL A 281 6.46 26.94 -60.84
C VAL A 281 6.42 25.93 -62.00
N ILE A 282 5.43 25.05 -62.05
CA ILE A 282 5.31 23.99 -63.05
C ILE A 282 5.39 24.52 -64.49
N PRO A 283 4.61 25.56 -64.93
CA PRO A 283 4.67 26.04 -66.29
C PRO A 283 5.92 26.85 -66.62
N VAL A 284 6.64 27.39 -65.58
CA VAL A 284 7.78 28.27 -65.77
C VAL A 284 9.11 27.51 -65.75
N ASN A 285 9.23 26.54 -64.86
CA ASN A 285 10.45 25.73 -64.69
C ASN A 285 10.08 24.30 -64.20
N PRO A 286 9.79 23.39 -65.13
CA PRO A 286 9.37 22.02 -64.82
C PRO A 286 10.41 21.22 -64.00
N GLU A 287 11.70 21.40 -64.29
CA GLU A 287 12.78 20.66 -63.61
C GLU A 287 12.86 21.07 -62.11
N ARG A 288 12.74 22.37 -61.85
CA ARG A 288 12.71 22.89 -60.47
C ARG A 288 11.45 22.40 -59.74
N ALA A 289 10.30 22.39 -60.43
CA ALA A 289 9.05 21.87 -59.87
C ALA A 289 9.19 20.37 -59.50
N GLN A 290 9.79 19.57 -60.39
CA GLN A 290 10.04 18.15 -60.14
C GLN A 290 10.95 17.90 -58.96
N SER A 291 12.05 18.66 -58.82
CA SER A 291 12.94 18.59 -57.68
C SER A 291 12.26 18.96 -56.36
N GLN A 292 11.39 19.98 -56.38
CA GLN A 292 10.63 20.37 -55.17
C GLN A 292 9.56 19.33 -54.82
N LEU A 293 8.89 18.71 -55.78
CA LEU A 293 7.96 17.58 -55.56
C LEU A 293 8.68 16.39 -54.92
N GLY A 294 9.89 16.04 -55.37
CA GLY A 294 10.71 15.01 -54.76
C GLY A 294 10.94 15.27 -53.29
N ARG A 295 11.31 16.50 -52.92
CA ARG A 295 11.50 16.90 -51.51
C ARG A 295 10.24 16.79 -50.64
N VAL A 296 9.06 17.11 -51.21
CA VAL A 296 7.78 16.96 -50.51
C VAL A 296 7.47 15.49 -50.29
N MET A 297 7.70 14.64 -51.32
CA MET A 297 7.53 13.19 -51.18
C MET A 297 8.46 12.58 -50.14
N ASP A 298 9.74 13.00 -50.07
CA ASP A 298 10.69 12.54 -49.06
C ASP A 298 10.22 12.93 -47.66
N ASN A 299 9.78 14.17 -47.48
CA ASN A 299 9.25 14.66 -46.19
C ASN A 299 8.01 13.89 -45.71
N LEU A 300 7.08 13.59 -46.62
CA LEU A 300 5.90 12.78 -46.31
C LEU A 300 6.27 11.33 -45.96
N ASN A 301 7.21 10.75 -46.70
CA ASN A 301 7.71 9.40 -46.41
C ASN A 301 8.41 9.30 -45.05
N ASP A 302 9.17 10.35 -44.66
CA ASP A 302 9.76 10.43 -43.35
C ASP A 302 8.68 10.52 -42.27
N THR A 303 7.66 11.34 -42.47
CA THR A 303 6.53 11.46 -41.54
C THR A 303 5.79 10.14 -41.39
N ILE A 304 5.55 9.41 -42.49
CA ILE A 304 4.93 8.08 -42.44
C ILE A 304 5.79 7.08 -41.70
N ARG A 305 7.11 7.12 -41.87
CA ARG A 305 8.04 6.28 -41.12
C ARG A 305 8.01 6.57 -39.61
N ASP A 306 7.95 7.83 -39.24
CA ASP A 306 7.84 8.24 -37.85
C ASP A 306 6.52 7.77 -37.23
N ILE A 307 5.37 7.96 -37.90
CA ILE A 307 4.07 7.46 -37.45
C ILE A 307 4.11 5.94 -37.22
N ARG A 308 4.65 5.18 -38.18
CA ARG A 308 4.75 3.71 -38.03
C ARG A 308 5.60 3.28 -36.89
N ARG A 309 6.74 3.95 -36.62
CA ARG A 309 7.61 3.71 -35.45
C ARG A 309 6.85 3.91 -34.15
N TYR A 310 6.06 4.98 -34.06
CA TYR A 310 5.27 5.26 -32.87
C TYR A 310 4.13 4.24 -32.66
N ILE A 311 3.49 3.79 -33.73
CA ILE A 311 2.48 2.73 -33.63
C ILE A 311 3.11 1.44 -33.09
N PHE A 312 4.33 1.10 -33.51
CA PHE A 312 5.07 -0.03 -32.99
C PHE A 312 5.39 0.13 -31.49
N ASP A 313 5.82 1.31 -31.06
CA ASP A 313 6.10 1.61 -29.65
C ASP A 313 4.84 1.51 -28.75
N LEU A 314 3.67 1.85 -29.27
CA LEU A 314 2.40 1.84 -28.53
C LEU A 314 1.70 0.46 -28.47
N ARG A 315 1.99 -0.45 -29.39
CA ARG A 315 1.47 -1.82 -29.38
C ARG A 315 2.27 -2.69 -28.42
N SER A 316 1.70 -3.04 -27.28
CA SER A 316 2.42 -3.74 -26.21
C SER A 316 1.67 -4.87 -25.55
N ASP A 317 1.12 -5.85 -26.21
CA ASP A 317 0.55 -7.00 -25.49
C ASP A 317 0.69 -8.30 -26.28
N MET A 318 1.87 -8.91 -26.17
CA MET A 318 2.12 -10.31 -26.57
C MET A 318 2.71 -11.11 -25.38
N VAL A 319 2.00 -11.14 -24.25
CA VAL A 319 2.54 -11.73 -23.01
C VAL A 319 2.16 -13.19 -22.82
N ASP A 320 1.19 -13.68 -23.57
CA ASP A 320 0.65 -15.04 -23.42
C ASP A 320 1.28 -16.09 -24.34
N GLU A 321 2.14 -15.66 -25.29
CA GLU A 321 2.82 -16.55 -26.21
C GLU A 321 4.15 -17.08 -25.68
N GLU A 322 4.62 -18.22 -26.20
CA GLU A 322 5.98 -18.69 -25.95
C GLU A 322 7.00 -17.74 -26.62
N LEU A 323 8.22 -17.67 -26.08
CA LEU A 323 9.22 -16.68 -26.53
C LEU A 323 9.54 -16.74 -28.02
N PRO A 324 9.75 -17.91 -28.66
CA PRO A 324 10.07 -17.96 -30.09
C PRO A 324 8.93 -17.37 -30.94
N ASP A 325 7.70 -17.83 -30.72
CA ASP A 325 6.53 -17.39 -31.48
C ASP A 325 6.27 -15.90 -31.31
N GLY A 326 6.35 -15.41 -30.07
CA GLY A 326 6.12 -13.99 -29.76
C GLY A 326 7.24 -13.08 -30.32
N ILE A 327 8.50 -13.51 -30.35
CA ILE A 327 9.60 -12.76 -30.98
C ILE A 327 9.42 -12.73 -32.50
N GLU A 328 9.01 -13.84 -33.10
CA GLU A 328 8.71 -13.88 -34.54
C GLU A 328 7.57 -12.94 -34.91
N HIS A 329 6.48 -12.91 -34.13
CA HIS A 329 5.38 -11.95 -34.30
C HIS A 329 5.86 -10.51 -34.17
N LEU A 330 6.66 -10.22 -33.15
CA LEU A 330 7.23 -8.90 -32.92
C LEU A 330 8.10 -8.43 -34.09
N LEU A 331 8.92 -9.31 -34.66
CA LEU A 331 9.76 -9.00 -35.81
C LEU A 331 8.95 -8.83 -37.10
N ARG A 332 7.87 -9.59 -37.27
CA ARG A 332 6.92 -9.41 -38.40
C ARG A 332 6.25 -8.05 -38.34
N ASP A 333 5.76 -7.65 -37.15
CA ASP A 333 5.17 -6.33 -36.92
C ASP A 333 6.21 -5.22 -37.12
N PHE A 334 7.44 -5.43 -36.63
CA PHE A 334 8.54 -4.49 -36.82
C PHE A 334 8.87 -4.29 -38.28
N ARG A 335 9.00 -5.35 -39.10
CA ARG A 335 9.26 -5.29 -40.55
C ARG A 335 8.18 -4.52 -41.28
N VAL A 336 6.90 -4.79 -40.98
CA VAL A 336 5.76 -4.09 -41.61
C VAL A 336 5.76 -2.59 -41.28
N ASN A 337 6.14 -2.25 -40.07
CA ASN A 337 6.07 -0.85 -39.59
C ASN A 337 7.34 -0.04 -39.92
N THR A 338 8.52 -0.67 -40.07
CA THR A 338 9.78 0.05 -40.28
C THR A 338 10.35 -0.12 -41.67
N LEU A 339 9.89 -1.13 -42.45
CA LEU A 339 10.44 -1.55 -43.73
C LEU A 339 11.90 -2.03 -43.66
N LEU A 340 12.39 -2.36 -42.47
CA LEU A 340 13.70 -2.95 -42.25
C LEU A 340 13.61 -4.47 -42.51
N GLU A 341 14.65 -5.03 -43.11
CA GLU A 341 14.77 -6.48 -43.21
C GLU A 341 15.02 -7.08 -41.82
N THR A 342 14.33 -8.18 -41.52
CA THR A 342 14.42 -8.85 -40.23
C THR A 342 14.79 -10.32 -40.41
N GLU A 343 15.72 -10.81 -39.66
CA GLU A 343 16.10 -12.22 -39.61
C GLU A 343 15.87 -12.76 -38.18
N PHE A 344 15.31 -13.98 -38.10
CA PHE A 344 15.10 -14.65 -36.83
C PHE A 344 15.66 -16.06 -36.90
N GLU A 345 16.59 -16.35 -36.02
CA GLU A 345 17.12 -17.68 -35.83
C GLU A 345 16.79 -18.19 -34.44
N PHE A 346 16.31 -19.41 -34.38
CA PHE A 346 15.99 -20.08 -33.14
C PHE A 346 16.69 -21.45 -33.10
N SER A 347 17.34 -21.76 -31.96
CA SER A 347 18.01 -23.01 -31.75
C SER A 347 17.84 -23.54 -30.32
N GLY A 348 17.97 -24.87 -30.19
CA GLY A 348 17.82 -25.59 -28.93
C GLY A 348 16.39 -26.05 -28.65
N GLU A 349 16.23 -26.80 -27.57
CA GLU A 349 14.94 -27.34 -27.11
C GLU A 349 14.25 -26.29 -26.21
N VAL A 350 13.01 -25.89 -26.56
CA VAL A 350 12.26 -24.89 -25.81
C VAL A 350 12.11 -25.31 -24.36
N ARG A 351 12.72 -24.59 -23.46
CA ARG A 351 12.54 -24.76 -22.02
C ARG A 351 11.61 -23.68 -21.50
N PRO A 352 10.51 -24.05 -20.84
CA PRO A 352 9.55 -23.07 -20.36
C PRO A 352 10.22 -22.17 -19.31
N ILE A 353 10.26 -20.87 -19.58
CA ILE A 353 10.54 -19.88 -18.54
C ILE A 353 9.29 -19.81 -17.66
N ASN A 354 9.31 -20.49 -16.52
CA ASN A 354 8.17 -20.73 -15.62
C ASN A 354 7.51 -19.45 -15.04
N SER A 355 7.94 -18.27 -15.45
CA SER A 355 7.40 -16.98 -14.96
C SER A 355 6.99 -16.09 -16.11
N ILE A 356 5.69 -15.79 -16.21
CA ILE A 356 5.14 -14.78 -17.12
C ILE A 356 5.91 -13.46 -17.03
N MET A 357 6.31 -13.05 -15.82
CA MET A 357 7.10 -11.84 -15.62
C MET A 357 8.49 -11.90 -16.27
N ARG A 358 9.16 -13.05 -16.21
CA ARG A 358 10.48 -13.22 -16.85
C ARG A 358 10.36 -13.17 -18.38
N ARG A 359 9.38 -13.87 -18.97
CA ARG A 359 9.08 -13.78 -20.42
C ARG A 359 8.82 -12.33 -20.83
N ARG A 360 7.98 -11.62 -20.06
CA ARG A 360 7.69 -10.19 -20.32
C ARG A 360 8.95 -9.33 -20.33
N HIS A 361 9.88 -9.54 -19.42
CA HIS A 361 11.15 -8.80 -19.41
C HIS A 361 12.00 -9.08 -20.65
N VAL A 362 12.08 -10.33 -21.13
CA VAL A 362 12.78 -10.66 -22.36
C VAL A 362 12.15 -9.97 -23.56
N PHE A 363 10.81 -10.05 -23.74
CA PHE A 363 10.10 -9.33 -24.78
C PHE A 363 10.35 -7.83 -24.76
N GLN A 364 10.34 -7.23 -23.59
CA GLN A 364 10.59 -5.79 -23.44
C GLN A 364 12.03 -5.42 -23.84
N ILE A 365 13.00 -6.29 -23.60
CA ILE A 365 14.38 -6.08 -24.05
C ILE A 365 14.48 -6.15 -25.57
N VAL A 366 13.88 -7.16 -26.20
CA VAL A 366 13.85 -7.26 -27.68
C VAL A 366 13.19 -6.02 -28.27
N ARG A 367 12.03 -5.64 -27.78
CA ARG A 367 11.29 -4.47 -28.27
C ARG A 367 12.08 -3.17 -28.16
N GLU A 368 12.72 -2.95 -27.01
CA GLU A 368 13.53 -1.74 -26.78
C GLU A 368 14.75 -1.72 -27.71
N ALA A 369 15.42 -2.87 -27.95
CA ALA A 369 16.52 -2.98 -28.88
C ALA A 369 16.08 -2.67 -30.32
N LEU A 370 14.95 -3.26 -30.77
CA LEU A 370 14.35 -2.99 -32.09
C LEU A 370 13.94 -1.51 -32.23
N THR A 371 13.38 -0.92 -31.20
CA THR A 371 13.02 0.51 -31.16
C THR A 371 14.28 1.39 -31.31
N ASN A 372 15.37 1.05 -30.64
CA ASN A 372 16.64 1.77 -30.77
C ASN A 372 17.20 1.67 -32.19
N THR A 373 17.15 0.47 -32.79
CA THR A 373 17.54 0.28 -34.20
C THR A 373 16.71 1.17 -35.11
N ALA A 374 15.39 1.17 -34.96
CA ALA A 374 14.49 1.97 -35.80
C ALA A 374 14.72 3.48 -35.63
N LYS A 375 14.98 3.96 -34.42
CA LYS A 375 15.13 5.41 -34.12
C LYS A 375 16.53 5.95 -34.40
N HIS A 376 17.54 5.15 -34.19
CA HIS A 376 18.90 5.69 -34.06
C HIS A 376 19.91 5.06 -35.01
N ALA A 377 19.71 3.80 -35.43
CA ALA A 377 20.74 3.05 -36.15
C ALA A 377 20.91 3.42 -37.62
N ARG A 378 19.87 3.91 -38.30
CA ARG A 378 19.83 4.02 -39.77
C ARG A 378 20.18 2.70 -40.46
N ALA A 379 19.84 1.59 -39.83
CA ALA A 379 20.10 0.24 -40.29
C ALA A 379 19.26 -0.11 -41.52
N ARG A 380 19.69 -1.13 -42.22
CA ARG A 380 18.92 -1.77 -43.32
C ARG A 380 18.34 -3.10 -42.89
N TRP A 381 19.00 -3.78 -41.98
CA TRP A 381 18.53 -5.04 -41.44
C TRP A 381 18.82 -5.17 -39.94
N VAL A 382 18.10 -6.08 -39.29
CA VAL A 382 18.29 -6.48 -37.90
C VAL A 382 18.09 -7.98 -37.77
N SER A 383 18.99 -8.65 -37.05
CA SER A 383 18.87 -10.07 -36.71
C SER A 383 18.60 -10.27 -35.23
N VAL A 384 17.79 -11.28 -34.93
CA VAL A 384 17.54 -11.75 -33.56
C VAL A 384 17.82 -13.24 -33.53
N GLN A 385 18.72 -13.66 -32.66
CA GLN A 385 19.04 -15.05 -32.43
C GLN A 385 18.66 -15.43 -31.00
N LEU A 386 17.90 -16.52 -30.86
CA LEU A 386 17.43 -17.04 -29.57
C LEU A 386 17.93 -18.48 -29.44
N GLU A 387 18.79 -18.73 -28.44
CA GLU A 387 19.33 -20.05 -28.17
C GLU A 387 18.98 -20.54 -26.79
N TYR A 388 18.44 -21.75 -26.69
CA TYR A 388 18.18 -22.45 -25.46
C TYR A 388 19.34 -23.40 -25.16
N SER A 389 20.29 -22.94 -24.34
CA SER A 389 21.39 -23.73 -23.84
C SER A 389 21.00 -24.66 -22.68
N GLN A 390 21.94 -25.45 -22.13
CA GLN A 390 21.63 -26.34 -21.00
C GLN A 390 21.23 -25.57 -19.71
N ASP A 391 21.92 -24.46 -19.43
CA ASP A 391 21.80 -23.73 -18.16
C ASP A 391 21.22 -22.30 -18.30
N SER A 392 21.14 -21.78 -19.53
CA SER A 392 20.75 -20.42 -19.81
C SER A 392 19.99 -20.27 -21.14
N LEU A 393 19.18 -19.21 -21.22
CA LEU A 393 18.66 -18.64 -22.45
C LEU A 393 19.64 -17.58 -22.94
N GLU A 394 20.09 -17.69 -24.20
CA GLU A 394 20.94 -16.70 -24.85
C GLU A 394 20.13 -15.96 -25.93
N LEU A 395 20.18 -14.64 -25.90
CA LEU A 395 19.53 -13.78 -26.86
C LEU A 395 20.55 -12.81 -27.42
N MET A 396 20.71 -12.83 -28.73
CA MET A 396 21.55 -11.89 -29.46
C MET A 396 20.68 -11.06 -30.41
N ILE A 397 20.85 -9.74 -30.40
CA ILE A 397 20.14 -8.81 -31.30
C ILE A 397 21.23 -7.93 -31.92
N SER A 398 21.29 -7.92 -33.27
CA SER A 398 22.32 -7.19 -34.00
C SER A 398 21.73 -6.38 -35.14
N ASP A 399 22.18 -5.14 -35.35
CA ASP A 399 21.84 -4.28 -36.49
C ASP A 399 23.10 -3.86 -37.28
N ASP A 400 22.93 -3.53 -38.56
CA ASP A 400 23.96 -3.03 -39.47
C ASP A 400 24.04 -1.50 -39.52
N GLY A 401 23.62 -0.82 -38.47
CA GLY A 401 23.49 0.63 -38.43
C GLY A 401 24.81 1.38 -38.23
N ILE A 402 24.66 2.69 -37.95
CA ILE A 402 25.82 3.59 -37.78
C ILE A 402 26.61 3.34 -36.52
N GLY A 403 26.12 2.51 -35.59
CA GLY A 403 26.73 2.25 -34.31
C GLY A 403 26.77 3.45 -33.38
N MET A 404 27.47 3.31 -32.25
CA MET A 404 27.59 4.33 -31.20
C MET A 404 29.03 4.44 -30.72
N GLU A 405 29.46 5.63 -30.30
CA GLU A 405 30.69 5.79 -29.53
C GLU A 405 30.54 5.14 -28.14
N GLN A 406 31.57 4.47 -27.67
CA GLN A 406 31.58 3.76 -26.38
C GLN A 406 31.17 4.64 -25.16
N LEU A 407 31.45 5.92 -25.23
CA LEU A 407 31.07 6.90 -24.18
C LEU A 407 29.55 7.18 -24.13
N LEU A 408 28.83 7.01 -25.24
CA LEU A 408 27.36 7.22 -25.32
C LEU A 408 26.57 5.98 -24.91
N VAL A 409 27.17 4.79 -24.96
CA VAL A 409 26.57 3.51 -24.49
C VAL A 409 26.17 3.56 -23.01
N SER A 410 26.75 4.47 -22.21
CA SER A 410 26.48 4.59 -20.77
C SER A 410 25.33 5.53 -20.40
N LYS A 411 24.87 6.43 -21.27
CA LYS A 411 23.98 7.57 -20.91
C LYS A 411 22.54 7.50 -21.44
N GLY A 412 22.19 6.60 -22.37
CA GLY A 412 20.84 6.54 -22.94
C GLY A 412 19.81 5.89 -22.00
N TYR A 413 18.61 6.47 -21.91
CA TYR A 413 17.50 5.94 -21.12
C TYR A 413 17.09 4.52 -21.56
N GLY A 414 17.06 4.22 -22.86
CA GLY A 414 16.73 2.91 -23.41
C GLY A 414 17.71 1.84 -22.98
N LEU A 415 19.02 2.08 -23.10
CA LEU A 415 20.06 1.14 -22.65
C LEU A 415 20.03 0.92 -21.13
N ARG A 416 19.70 1.92 -20.35
CA ARG A 416 19.51 1.78 -18.91
C ARG A 416 18.32 0.87 -18.59
N ASN A 417 17.21 1.02 -19.30
CA ASN A 417 16.03 0.15 -19.16
C ASN A 417 16.35 -1.31 -19.52
N ILE A 418 17.08 -1.55 -20.62
CA ILE A 418 17.52 -2.89 -21.01
C ILE A 418 18.40 -3.52 -19.92
N ARG A 419 19.39 -2.76 -19.39
CA ARG A 419 20.26 -3.24 -18.29
C ARG A 419 19.50 -3.56 -17.01
N GLU A 420 18.56 -2.73 -16.63
CA GLU A 420 17.73 -2.93 -15.43
C GLU A 420 16.88 -4.20 -15.56
N ARG A 421 16.27 -4.42 -16.74
CA ARG A 421 15.49 -5.63 -17.02
C ARG A 421 16.37 -6.89 -17.05
N ALA A 422 17.56 -6.82 -17.60
CA ALA A 422 18.52 -7.93 -17.56
C ALA A 422 18.88 -8.30 -16.12
N ARG A 423 19.08 -7.30 -15.24
CA ARG A 423 19.32 -7.54 -13.79
C ARG A 423 18.11 -8.20 -13.10
N LEU A 424 16.88 -7.75 -13.42
CA LEU A 424 15.65 -8.36 -12.88
C LEU A 424 15.49 -9.83 -13.31
N LEU A 425 16.03 -10.21 -14.46
CA LEU A 425 16.10 -11.58 -14.94
C LEU A 425 17.20 -12.42 -14.24
N GLY A 426 18.06 -11.78 -13.45
CA GLY A 426 19.28 -12.42 -12.93
C GLY A 426 20.32 -12.70 -14.03
N GLY A 427 20.18 -12.06 -15.20
CA GLY A 427 21.00 -12.25 -16.38
C GLY A 427 22.13 -11.24 -16.52
N ALA A 428 23.02 -11.50 -17.47
CA ALA A 428 24.12 -10.62 -17.89
C ALA A 428 23.81 -10.02 -19.26
N LEU A 429 24.01 -8.69 -19.41
CA LEU A 429 23.89 -7.98 -20.68
C LEU A 429 25.25 -7.41 -21.09
N ARG A 430 25.72 -7.74 -22.30
CA ARG A 430 26.85 -7.13 -22.97
C ARG A 430 26.35 -6.39 -24.21
N VAL A 431 26.83 -5.18 -24.45
CA VAL A 431 26.50 -4.38 -25.60
C VAL A 431 27.78 -4.02 -26.31
N GLU A 432 27.89 -4.38 -27.57
CA GLU A 432 29.04 -4.12 -28.44
C GLU A 432 28.59 -3.16 -29.54
N SER A 433 29.37 -2.11 -29.77
CA SER A 433 29.12 -1.15 -30.83
C SER A 433 30.38 -0.35 -31.14
N ALA A 434 30.60 -0.11 -32.44
CA ALA A 434 31.62 0.80 -32.93
C ALA A 434 31.01 1.66 -34.06
N PRO A 435 31.54 2.87 -34.31
CA PRO A 435 31.05 3.73 -35.37
C PRO A 435 31.14 3.02 -36.74
N GLY A 436 29.98 2.88 -37.41
CA GLY A 436 29.86 2.20 -38.71
C GLY A 436 29.71 0.66 -38.64
N GLU A 437 29.73 0.06 -37.45
CA GLU A 437 29.64 -1.41 -37.27
C GLU A 437 28.30 -1.87 -36.65
N GLY A 438 27.34 -0.96 -36.50
CA GLY A 438 26.07 -1.27 -35.88
C GLY A 438 26.13 -1.46 -34.36
N VAL A 439 25.10 -2.10 -33.79
CA VAL A 439 24.98 -2.41 -32.37
C VAL A 439 24.61 -3.88 -32.20
N THR A 440 25.29 -4.58 -31.30
CA THR A 440 24.97 -5.96 -30.91
C THR A 440 24.72 -6.02 -29.41
N TYR A 441 23.55 -6.57 -29.04
CA TYR A 441 23.17 -6.86 -27.66
C TYR A 441 23.29 -8.36 -27.43
N HIS A 442 24.04 -8.75 -26.40
CA HIS A 442 24.14 -10.13 -25.93
C HIS A 442 23.53 -10.21 -24.54
N LEU A 443 22.46 -10.97 -24.40
CA LEU A 443 21.78 -11.22 -23.13
C LEU A 443 21.83 -12.70 -22.80
N THR A 444 22.36 -13.03 -21.62
CA THR A 444 22.35 -14.39 -21.08
C THR A 444 21.48 -14.43 -19.84
N VAL A 445 20.46 -15.30 -19.81
CA VAL A 445 19.47 -15.43 -18.72
C VAL A 445 19.49 -16.84 -18.16
N PRO A 446 19.89 -17.06 -16.89
CA PRO A 446 19.88 -18.40 -16.29
C PRO A 446 18.47 -18.91 -16.04
N TYR A 447 18.25 -20.24 -16.08
CA TYR A 447 16.93 -20.88 -15.87
C TYR A 447 16.52 -21.03 -14.40
N MET A 448 17.10 -20.35 -13.44
CA MET A 448 16.73 -20.50 -12.03
C MET A 448 15.26 -20.19 -11.70
#